data_be3e1e3979df779cae052991f3a6060e
#
_entry.id   be3e1e3979df779cae052991f3a6060e
#
_cell.length_a   1.000
_cell.length_b   1.000
_cell.length_c   1.000
_cell.angle_alpha   90.00
_cell.angle_beta   90.00
_cell.angle_gamma   90.00
#
_symmetry.space_group_name_H-M   'P 1'
#
loop_
_entity.id
_entity.type
_entity.pdbx_description
1 polymer ?
#
loop_
_entity_poly.entity_id
_entity_poly.type
_entity_poly.pdbx_seq_one_letter_code
_entity_poly.pdbx_strand_id
1 'polypeptide(L)'
;MFSVAMDEQIHLPAGFVHLQTKEIEFRKSNAPFVGVLAALPGFLFEKPELDSKDADIVSNNFWDFGNRFLFTHNADQLVFSGRMVVAILSVLMAVYVFKWAKELFGEKAGLFALFVFIFIPTVVGHSQLISTDVGLAAFFLISSYYFWKSLKHNRLKYKILAGIFMGMALGAKFSGVLLAPLFLLFTLIAVWFSSDTLRDVRYWSEVRKKLLKFFGLVLPVFAVGFLVLWTIYFFPADLSFYSDGLRSVYAEDINPNYPVYLNGDFQKGGWWYYFLEGFIIKTPIPFLIFLLWALALLKKHRVTFLDKMFLLVSPAVLFLLTSFSAHNLGVRYLIPAYPFLAIYAGSIISHINKKATIVFLVSLSVWYVFSAVNSHPDQLAYFNEFVGGSANGYKYMDDSNIDWGQDLKRLKKFTDANPDAKVVYVWRQGDRALDYYGIGKEKNIIDLKENWWANPRGTYAVSSHFLVRAKIMSQAYNEPSLDWLSLYKPKDRIGQSFFIYEF
;
A
#
# COMPACT_ATOMS: atom_id res chain seq x y z
N MET A 1 -18.19 3.64 -8.57
CA MET A 1 -17.53 3.00 -7.41
C MET A 1 -17.02 1.63 -7.87
N PHE A 2 -15.81 1.25 -7.48
CA PHE A 2 -15.25 -0.07 -7.73
C PHE A 2 -16.05 -1.18 -7.04
N SER A 3 -16.04 -2.40 -7.60
CA SER A 3 -16.46 -3.61 -6.90
C SER A 3 -15.53 -3.90 -5.69
N VAL A 4 -15.88 -4.88 -4.89
CA VAL A 4 -15.05 -5.33 -3.76
C VAL A 4 -13.71 -5.83 -4.30
N ALA A 5 -12.61 -5.30 -3.76
CA ALA A 5 -11.27 -5.78 -4.09
C ALA A 5 -10.86 -6.97 -3.21
N MET A 6 -9.85 -7.72 -3.67
CA MET A 6 -9.39 -8.96 -3.06
C MET A 6 -9.09 -8.83 -1.56
N ASP A 7 -8.30 -7.86 -1.14
CA ASP A 7 -7.92 -7.72 0.27
C ASP A 7 -9.08 -7.19 1.15
N GLU A 8 -10.08 -6.50 0.56
CA GLU A 8 -11.21 -5.97 1.31
C GLU A 8 -12.10 -7.06 1.87
N GLN A 9 -12.22 -8.18 1.15
CA GLN A 9 -12.97 -9.36 1.62
C GLN A 9 -12.31 -10.07 2.81
N ILE A 10 -11.08 -9.68 3.16
CA ILE A 10 -10.36 -10.24 4.28
C ILE A 10 -10.29 -9.23 5.42
N HIS A 11 -9.80 -8.03 5.14
CA HIS A 11 -9.55 -7.03 6.17
C HIS A 11 -10.83 -6.54 6.84
N LEU A 12 -11.88 -6.29 6.05
CA LEU A 12 -13.13 -5.77 6.59
C LEU A 12 -13.88 -6.80 7.45
N PRO A 13 -14.13 -8.04 6.97
CA PRO A 13 -14.74 -9.08 7.81
C PRO A 13 -13.91 -9.42 9.05
N ALA A 14 -12.59 -9.53 8.96
CA ALA A 14 -11.74 -9.73 10.12
C ALA A 14 -11.89 -8.60 11.14
N GLY A 15 -12.03 -7.35 10.70
CA GLY A 15 -12.32 -6.22 11.58
C GLY A 15 -13.63 -6.37 12.34
N PHE A 16 -14.69 -6.89 11.71
CA PHE A 16 -15.95 -7.20 12.39
C PHE A 16 -15.80 -8.31 13.43
N VAL A 17 -15.08 -9.39 13.09
CA VAL A 17 -14.78 -10.47 14.05
C VAL A 17 -14.04 -9.90 15.27
N HIS A 18 -12.96 -9.15 15.06
CA HIS A 18 -12.19 -8.55 16.15
C HIS A 18 -13.02 -7.62 17.04
N LEU A 19 -13.89 -6.78 16.45
CA LEU A 19 -14.75 -5.87 17.23
C LEU A 19 -15.78 -6.62 18.09
N GLN A 20 -16.34 -7.71 17.56
CA GLN A 20 -17.41 -8.44 18.23
C GLN A 20 -16.87 -9.46 19.23
N THR A 21 -15.87 -10.25 18.85
CA THR A 21 -15.35 -11.34 19.69
C THR A 21 -14.16 -10.94 20.54
N LYS A 22 -13.42 -9.89 20.14
CA LYS A 22 -12.11 -9.50 20.69
C LYS A 22 -11.04 -10.58 20.50
N GLU A 23 -11.28 -11.57 19.65
CA GLU A 23 -10.33 -12.63 19.33
C GLU A 23 -9.36 -12.16 18.25
N ILE A 24 -8.09 -12.05 18.60
CA ILE A 24 -7.00 -11.60 17.72
C ILE A 24 -6.37 -12.75 16.92
N GLU A 25 -6.66 -14.00 17.27
CA GLU A 25 -6.13 -15.19 16.59
C GLU A 25 -6.73 -15.35 15.18
N PHE A 26 -7.96 -14.84 14.98
CA PHE A 26 -8.54 -14.84 13.64
C PHE A 26 -7.70 -13.96 12.71
N ARG A 27 -7.06 -14.60 11.73
CA ARG A 27 -6.10 -13.98 10.80
C ARG A 27 -4.92 -13.29 11.50
N LYS A 28 -4.25 -13.95 12.40
CA LYS A 28 -3.09 -13.40 13.14
C LYS A 28 -1.90 -12.97 12.26
N SER A 29 -1.82 -13.44 11.00
CA SER A 29 -0.83 -12.98 10.02
C SER A 29 -1.07 -11.55 9.52
N ASN A 30 -2.12 -10.87 9.98
CA ASN A 30 -2.37 -9.45 9.69
C ASN A 30 -2.58 -8.66 10.98
N ALA A 31 -1.90 -7.51 11.06
CA ALA A 31 -2.14 -6.55 12.14
C ALA A 31 -3.59 -5.99 12.02
N PRO A 32 -4.38 -5.95 13.12
CA PRO A 32 -5.84 -5.81 13.06
C PRO A 32 -6.33 -4.38 12.84
N PHE A 33 -5.52 -3.35 13.11
CA PHE A 33 -6.02 -2.00 13.38
C PHE A 33 -6.77 -1.37 12.20
N VAL A 34 -6.25 -1.48 10.97
CA VAL A 34 -6.93 -0.89 9.80
C VAL A 34 -8.24 -1.61 9.50
N GLY A 35 -8.27 -2.95 9.64
CA GLY A 35 -9.51 -3.72 9.52
C GLY A 35 -10.56 -3.32 10.55
N VAL A 36 -10.15 -3.17 11.82
CA VAL A 36 -11.00 -2.70 12.91
C VAL A 36 -11.54 -1.29 12.65
N LEU A 37 -10.67 -0.36 12.24
CA LEU A 37 -11.11 1.01 11.90
C LEU A 37 -12.09 1.01 10.72
N ALA A 38 -11.84 0.23 9.69
CA ALA A 38 -12.70 0.14 8.51
C ALA A 38 -14.06 -0.51 8.83
N ALA A 39 -14.08 -1.48 9.74
CA ALA A 39 -15.30 -2.14 10.18
C ALA A 39 -16.15 -1.28 11.14
N LEU A 40 -15.54 -0.31 11.84
CA LEU A 40 -16.19 0.46 12.89
C LEU A 40 -17.50 1.17 12.44
N PRO A 41 -17.56 1.87 11.29
CA PRO A 41 -18.81 2.47 10.84
C PRO A 41 -19.93 1.44 10.62
N GLY A 42 -19.62 0.34 9.90
CA GLY A 42 -20.59 -0.74 9.68
C GLY A 42 -21.03 -1.41 10.98
N PHE A 43 -20.12 -1.62 11.92
CA PHE A 43 -20.41 -2.17 13.24
C PHE A 43 -21.37 -1.28 14.06
N LEU A 44 -21.23 0.05 13.98
CA LEU A 44 -22.05 0.98 14.73
C LEU A 44 -23.41 1.23 14.08
N PHE A 45 -23.48 1.34 12.76
CA PHE A 45 -24.67 1.82 12.05
C PHE A 45 -25.41 0.70 11.31
N GLU A 46 -24.71 -0.22 10.67
CA GLU A 46 -25.30 -1.27 9.83
C GLU A 46 -25.51 -2.59 10.58
N LYS A 47 -24.65 -2.87 11.57
CA LYS A 47 -24.73 -3.99 12.52
C LYS A 47 -24.99 -5.34 11.81
N PRO A 48 -24.15 -5.76 10.85
CA PRO A 48 -24.32 -7.03 10.18
C PRO A 48 -24.29 -8.18 11.20
N GLU A 49 -25.15 -9.17 11.00
CA GLU A 49 -25.17 -10.35 11.85
C GLU A 49 -23.88 -11.16 11.68
N LEU A 50 -23.28 -11.55 12.81
CA LEU A 50 -22.08 -12.37 12.86
C LEU A 50 -22.26 -13.45 13.92
N ASP A 51 -22.21 -14.71 13.48
CA ASP A 51 -22.17 -15.85 14.41
C ASP A 51 -20.71 -16.10 14.81
N SER A 52 -20.37 -15.84 16.07
CA SER A 52 -19.04 -16.08 16.61
C SER A 52 -18.64 -17.56 16.67
N LYS A 53 -19.62 -18.48 16.53
CA LYS A 53 -19.40 -19.94 16.48
C LYS A 53 -19.30 -20.46 15.05
N ASP A 54 -19.30 -19.58 14.06
CA ASP A 54 -19.14 -19.95 12.66
C ASP A 54 -17.88 -20.82 12.47
N ALA A 55 -18.06 -21.94 11.78
CA ALA A 55 -17.01 -22.94 11.58
C ALA A 55 -15.76 -22.36 10.90
N ASP A 56 -15.92 -21.39 9.98
CA ASP A 56 -14.80 -20.74 9.32
C ASP A 56 -14.04 -19.78 10.25
N ILE A 57 -14.72 -19.14 11.22
CA ILE A 57 -14.08 -18.34 12.27
C ILE A 57 -13.27 -19.26 13.19
N VAL A 58 -13.89 -20.32 13.68
CA VAL A 58 -13.27 -21.28 14.61
C VAL A 58 -12.05 -21.99 13.97
N SER A 59 -12.14 -22.32 12.66
CA SER A 59 -11.04 -22.95 11.92
C SER A 59 -10.02 -21.96 11.35
N ASN A 60 -10.21 -20.65 11.56
CA ASN A 60 -9.39 -19.58 10.97
C ASN A 60 -9.38 -19.60 9.42
N ASN A 61 -10.47 -20.05 8.79
CA ASN A 61 -10.65 -20.01 7.34
C ASN A 61 -11.16 -18.63 6.89
N PHE A 62 -10.32 -17.63 7.04
CA PHE A 62 -10.67 -16.22 6.82
C PHE A 62 -11.06 -15.89 5.38
N TRP A 63 -10.62 -16.68 4.38
CA TRP A 63 -10.99 -16.47 2.99
C TRP A 63 -12.47 -16.82 2.74
N ASP A 64 -12.90 -18.00 3.13
CA ASP A 64 -14.26 -18.46 2.91
C ASP A 64 -15.25 -17.71 3.80
N PHE A 65 -14.85 -17.43 5.05
CA PHE A 65 -15.62 -16.56 5.93
C PHE A 65 -15.83 -15.17 5.32
N GLY A 66 -14.75 -14.49 4.92
CA GLY A 66 -14.83 -13.13 4.41
C GLY A 66 -15.63 -13.01 3.12
N ASN A 67 -15.42 -13.96 2.21
CA ASN A 67 -16.18 -14.07 0.97
C ASN A 67 -17.68 -14.28 1.25
N ARG A 68 -18.03 -15.23 2.12
CA ARG A 68 -19.42 -15.48 2.50
C ARG A 68 -20.03 -14.29 3.25
N PHE A 69 -19.35 -13.77 4.27
CA PHE A 69 -19.82 -12.65 5.08
C PHE A 69 -20.16 -11.43 4.22
N LEU A 70 -19.26 -11.00 3.34
CA LEU A 70 -19.52 -9.82 2.51
C LEU A 70 -20.67 -10.01 1.53
N PHE A 71 -20.68 -11.13 0.80
CA PHE A 71 -21.64 -11.31 -0.29
C PHE A 71 -23.00 -11.87 0.15
N THR A 72 -23.17 -12.22 1.43
CA THR A 72 -24.51 -12.46 2.03
C THR A 72 -25.11 -11.21 2.66
N HIS A 73 -24.31 -10.18 2.89
CA HIS A 73 -24.78 -8.87 3.35
C HIS A 73 -24.73 -7.84 2.22
N ASN A 74 -24.98 -6.57 2.52
CA ASN A 74 -24.78 -5.49 1.55
C ASN A 74 -23.29 -5.12 1.45
N ALA A 75 -22.55 -5.91 0.66
CA ALA A 75 -21.10 -5.75 0.51
C ALA A 75 -20.71 -4.33 0.04
N ASP A 76 -21.48 -3.76 -0.88
CA ASP A 76 -21.21 -2.41 -1.41
C ASP A 76 -21.31 -1.33 -0.34
N GLN A 77 -22.28 -1.40 0.56
CA GLN A 77 -22.45 -0.44 1.63
C GLN A 77 -21.39 -0.61 2.72
N LEU A 78 -21.13 -1.85 3.15
CA LEU A 78 -20.10 -2.16 4.16
C LEU A 78 -18.71 -1.73 3.68
N VAL A 79 -18.37 -2.04 2.43
CA VAL A 79 -17.08 -1.67 1.84
C VAL A 79 -16.99 -0.16 1.62
N PHE A 80 -18.08 0.51 1.22
CA PHE A 80 -18.09 1.96 1.08
C PHE A 80 -17.76 2.67 2.40
N SER A 81 -18.42 2.27 3.48
CA SER A 81 -18.19 2.86 4.80
C SER A 81 -16.74 2.64 5.28
N GLY A 82 -16.17 1.46 5.04
CA GLY A 82 -14.77 1.16 5.35
C GLY A 82 -13.76 1.94 4.48
N ARG A 83 -14.05 2.10 3.19
CA ARG A 83 -13.23 2.92 2.26
C ARG A 83 -13.18 4.38 2.68
N MET A 84 -14.27 4.93 3.20
CA MET A 84 -14.31 6.31 3.70
C MET A 84 -13.31 6.52 4.86
N VAL A 85 -13.13 5.54 5.73
CA VAL A 85 -12.12 5.60 6.79
C VAL A 85 -10.71 5.68 6.22
N VAL A 86 -10.39 4.86 5.22
CA VAL A 86 -9.05 4.87 4.56
C VAL A 86 -8.83 6.19 3.80
N ALA A 87 -9.86 6.71 3.14
CA ALA A 87 -9.80 8.03 2.50
C ALA A 87 -9.50 9.16 3.51
N ILE A 88 -10.12 9.12 4.70
CA ILE A 88 -9.83 10.08 5.79
C ILE A 88 -8.37 9.95 6.25
N LEU A 89 -7.83 8.73 6.39
CA LEU A 89 -6.41 8.52 6.72
C LEU A 89 -5.48 9.12 5.64
N SER A 90 -5.86 9.00 4.37
CA SER A 90 -5.11 9.61 3.26
C SER A 90 -5.14 11.14 3.29
N VAL A 91 -6.30 11.74 3.60
CA VAL A 91 -6.40 13.20 3.80
C VAL A 91 -5.55 13.64 4.99
N LEU A 92 -5.59 12.91 6.09
CA LEU A 92 -4.73 13.18 7.25
C LEU A 92 -3.26 13.14 6.90
N MET A 93 -2.83 12.13 6.11
CA MET A 93 -1.47 12.03 5.58
C MET A 93 -1.09 13.26 4.73
N ALA A 94 -1.97 13.72 3.84
CA ALA A 94 -1.77 14.91 3.02
C ALA A 94 -1.58 16.18 3.87
N VAL A 95 -2.35 16.33 4.95
CA VAL A 95 -2.19 17.42 5.92
C VAL A 95 -0.78 17.42 6.55
N TYR A 96 -0.26 16.23 6.92
CA TYR A 96 1.07 16.14 7.51
C TYR A 96 2.20 16.30 6.48
N VAL A 97 2.00 15.93 5.24
CA VAL A 97 2.92 16.25 4.12
C VAL A 97 3.06 17.79 3.99
N PHE A 98 1.93 18.49 3.90
CA PHE A 98 1.93 19.96 3.87
C PHE A 98 2.64 20.57 5.08
N LYS A 99 2.24 20.13 6.28
CA LYS A 99 2.71 20.67 7.56
C LYS A 99 4.22 20.49 7.73
N TRP A 100 4.72 19.31 7.45
CA TRP A 100 6.15 19.01 7.62
C TRP A 100 7.00 19.73 6.56
N ALA A 101 6.58 19.72 5.29
CA ALA A 101 7.24 20.47 4.24
C ALA A 101 7.25 21.99 4.50
N LYS A 102 6.13 22.55 5.02
CA LYS A 102 6.04 23.96 5.44
C LYS A 102 7.03 24.28 6.56
N GLU A 103 7.16 23.43 7.57
CA GLU A 103 8.09 23.64 8.69
C GLU A 103 9.57 23.55 8.26
N LEU A 104 9.87 22.71 7.24
CA LEU A 104 11.24 22.54 6.76
C LEU A 104 11.66 23.58 5.71
N PHE A 105 10.79 23.91 4.77
CA PHE A 105 11.14 24.61 3.54
C PHE A 105 10.27 25.86 3.27
N GLY A 106 9.32 26.17 4.17
CA GLY A 106 8.41 27.30 4.04
C GLY A 106 7.08 26.96 3.37
N GLU A 107 6.15 27.91 3.41
CA GLU A 107 4.74 27.68 3.03
C GLU A 107 4.55 27.28 1.57
N LYS A 108 5.23 27.97 0.66
CA LYS A 108 5.16 27.64 -0.78
C LYS A 108 5.65 26.22 -1.07
N ALA A 109 6.69 25.78 -0.38
CA ALA A 109 7.20 24.42 -0.48
C ALA A 109 6.21 23.41 0.10
N GLY A 110 5.52 23.76 1.21
CA GLY A 110 4.45 22.96 1.76
C GLY A 110 3.29 22.76 0.79
N LEU A 111 2.83 23.83 0.15
CA LEU A 111 1.77 23.77 -0.88
C LEU A 111 2.19 22.92 -2.08
N PHE A 112 3.44 23.05 -2.52
CA PHE A 112 3.93 22.24 -3.63
C PHE A 112 4.11 20.77 -3.25
N ALA A 113 4.59 20.47 -2.05
CA ALA A 113 4.64 19.08 -1.55
C ALA A 113 3.25 18.44 -1.47
N LEU A 114 2.24 19.19 -0.98
CA LEU A 114 0.85 18.76 -0.96
C LEU A 114 0.35 18.50 -2.39
N PHE A 115 0.57 19.45 -3.30
CA PHE A 115 0.23 19.30 -4.72
C PHE A 115 0.85 18.05 -5.32
N VAL A 116 2.14 17.83 -5.13
CA VAL A 116 2.81 16.62 -5.59
C VAL A 116 2.16 15.37 -4.99
N PHE A 117 1.90 15.37 -3.68
CA PHE A 117 1.38 14.18 -3.00
C PHE A 117 -0.01 13.75 -3.45
N ILE A 118 -0.95 14.70 -3.60
CA ILE A 118 -2.35 14.38 -3.94
C ILE A 118 -2.56 13.89 -5.38
N PHE A 119 -1.57 14.07 -6.26
CA PHE A 119 -1.60 13.59 -7.63
C PHE A 119 -0.74 12.33 -7.87
N ILE A 120 -0.27 11.64 -6.82
CA ILE A 120 0.43 10.35 -6.97
C ILE A 120 -0.60 9.24 -7.25
N PRO A 121 -0.68 8.67 -8.47
CA PRO A 121 -1.74 7.72 -8.81
C PRO A 121 -1.75 6.48 -7.90
N THR A 122 -0.57 5.93 -7.57
CA THR A 122 -0.44 4.79 -6.65
C THR A 122 -1.07 5.07 -5.29
N VAL A 123 -0.84 6.25 -4.70
CA VAL A 123 -1.44 6.63 -3.42
C VAL A 123 -2.94 6.82 -3.56
N VAL A 124 -3.39 7.55 -4.59
CA VAL A 124 -4.82 7.81 -4.84
C VAL A 124 -5.59 6.51 -5.08
N GLY A 125 -5.05 5.60 -5.90
CA GLY A 125 -5.69 4.31 -6.21
C GLY A 125 -5.91 3.47 -4.95
N HIS A 126 -4.90 3.35 -4.08
CA HIS A 126 -5.02 2.56 -2.85
C HIS A 126 -5.82 3.28 -1.75
N SER A 127 -5.91 4.60 -1.79
CA SER A 127 -6.75 5.38 -0.85
C SER A 127 -8.26 5.17 -1.05
N GLN A 128 -8.65 4.57 -2.18
CA GLN A 128 -10.02 4.22 -2.50
C GLN A 128 -10.40 2.79 -2.09
N LEU A 129 -9.48 2.05 -1.46
CA LEU A 129 -9.64 0.66 -1.06
C LEU A 129 -9.32 0.50 0.43
N ILE A 130 -9.87 -0.54 1.07
CA ILE A 130 -9.51 -0.88 2.45
C ILE A 130 -8.13 -1.54 2.43
N SER A 131 -7.09 -0.69 2.45
CA SER A 131 -5.68 -1.08 2.37
C SER A 131 -4.95 -0.79 3.66
N THR A 132 -4.30 -1.81 4.22
CA THR A 132 -3.41 -1.66 5.39
C THR A 132 -2.20 -0.78 5.09
N ASP A 133 -1.78 -0.71 3.84
CA ASP A 133 -0.62 0.08 3.38
C ASP A 133 -0.83 1.59 3.55
N VAL A 134 -2.06 2.08 3.27
CA VAL A 134 -2.42 3.49 3.47
C VAL A 134 -2.47 3.83 4.95
N GLY A 135 -3.04 2.94 5.78
CA GLY A 135 -3.07 3.12 7.23
C GLY A 135 -1.66 3.17 7.82
N LEU A 136 -0.80 2.21 7.43
CA LEU A 136 0.61 2.23 7.80
C LEU A 136 1.28 3.53 7.39
N ALA A 137 1.13 3.95 6.13
CA ALA A 137 1.79 5.15 5.60
C ALA A 137 1.40 6.41 6.38
N ALA A 138 0.12 6.57 6.70
CA ALA A 138 -0.37 7.70 7.49
C ALA A 138 0.25 7.72 8.89
N PHE A 139 0.17 6.61 9.62
CA PHE A 139 0.67 6.54 10.98
C PHE A 139 2.20 6.56 11.05
N PHE A 140 2.89 5.96 10.09
CA PHE A 140 4.34 5.99 9.96
C PHE A 140 4.85 7.43 9.75
N LEU A 141 4.24 8.17 8.82
CA LEU A 141 4.57 9.58 8.57
C LEU A 141 4.35 10.43 9.82
N ILE A 142 3.18 10.32 10.47
CA ILE A 142 2.79 11.16 11.59
C ILE A 142 3.66 10.86 12.81
N SER A 143 3.94 9.58 13.07
CA SER A 143 4.87 9.15 14.12
C SER A 143 6.26 9.74 13.90
N SER A 144 6.78 9.63 12.66
CA SER A 144 8.09 10.19 12.29
C SER A 144 8.14 11.70 12.43
N TYR A 145 7.07 12.41 12.05
CA TYR A 145 6.96 13.88 12.23
C TYR A 145 7.04 14.29 13.70
N TYR A 146 6.27 13.63 14.58
CA TYR A 146 6.30 13.97 16.00
C TYR A 146 7.60 13.51 16.67
N PHE A 147 8.17 12.40 16.22
CA PHE A 147 9.48 11.97 16.70
C PHE A 147 10.58 12.96 16.31
N TRP A 148 10.61 13.43 15.07
CA TRP A 148 11.47 14.50 14.61
C TRP A 148 11.32 15.78 15.47
N LYS A 149 10.08 16.18 15.79
CA LYS A 149 9.84 17.32 16.71
C LYS A 149 10.34 17.04 18.12
N SER A 150 10.26 15.81 18.61
CA SER A 150 10.75 15.44 19.93
C SER A 150 12.28 15.57 20.04
N LEU A 151 12.99 15.22 18.98
CA LEU A 151 14.44 15.37 18.90
C LEU A 151 14.88 16.86 18.88
N LYS A 152 14.10 17.70 18.19
CA LYS A 152 14.40 19.16 18.11
C LYS A 152 14.05 19.93 19.37
N HIS A 153 12.91 19.63 19.99
CA HIS A 153 12.34 20.45 21.05
C HIS A 153 12.33 19.78 22.44
N ASN A 154 12.64 18.48 22.52
CA ASN A 154 12.64 17.67 23.75
C ASN A 154 11.38 17.83 24.62
N ARG A 155 10.18 18.03 24.02
CA ARG A 155 8.93 18.22 24.76
C ARG A 155 8.18 16.88 24.88
N LEU A 156 7.70 16.58 26.10
CA LEU A 156 6.99 15.33 26.39
C LEU A 156 5.78 15.10 25.47
N LYS A 157 5.02 16.14 25.14
CA LYS A 157 3.87 16.04 24.22
C LYS A 157 4.24 15.44 22.85
N TYR A 158 5.41 15.76 22.32
CA TYR A 158 5.85 15.23 21.04
C TYR A 158 6.26 13.76 21.14
N LYS A 159 6.84 13.34 22.27
CA LYS A 159 7.16 11.94 22.55
C LYS A 159 5.91 11.11 22.68
N ILE A 160 4.90 11.60 23.41
CA ILE A 160 3.60 10.94 23.57
C ILE A 160 2.92 10.78 22.20
N LEU A 161 2.83 11.85 21.40
CA LEU A 161 2.23 11.78 20.07
C LEU A 161 3.00 10.85 19.13
N ALA A 162 4.34 10.88 19.16
CA ALA A 162 5.15 9.94 18.38
C ALA A 162 4.86 8.48 18.78
N GLY A 163 4.75 8.21 20.08
CA GLY A 163 4.40 6.89 20.60
C GLY A 163 2.99 6.44 20.20
N ILE A 164 1.99 7.32 20.33
CA ILE A 164 0.61 7.00 19.91
C ILE A 164 0.58 6.55 18.45
N PHE A 165 1.14 7.35 17.55
CA PHE A 165 1.14 7.01 16.12
C PHE A 165 2.09 5.87 15.78
N MET A 166 3.14 5.62 16.58
CA MET A 166 3.97 4.41 16.47
C MET A 166 3.15 3.16 16.77
N GLY A 167 2.42 3.14 17.88
CA GLY A 167 1.54 2.02 18.23
C GLY A 167 0.47 1.77 17.17
N MET A 168 -0.12 2.84 16.62
CA MET A 168 -1.07 2.74 15.51
C MET A 168 -0.41 2.19 14.22
N ALA A 169 0.82 2.58 13.92
CA ALA A 169 1.57 2.05 12.77
C ALA A 169 1.89 0.56 12.92
N LEU A 170 2.32 0.13 14.12
CA LEU A 170 2.54 -1.27 14.48
C LEU A 170 1.26 -2.09 14.34
N GLY A 171 0.13 -1.56 14.82
CA GLY A 171 -1.18 -2.18 14.72
C GLY A 171 -1.80 -2.15 13.31
N ALA A 172 -1.31 -1.28 12.42
CA ALA A 172 -1.79 -1.18 11.05
C ALA A 172 -1.18 -2.25 10.13
N LYS A 173 0.12 -2.49 10.26
CA LYS A 173 0.86 -3.51 9.48
C LYS A 173 2.16 -3.85 10.20
N PHE A 174 2.57 -5.11 10.15
CA PHE A 174 3.80 -5.56 10.84
C PHE A 174 5.07 -4.84 10.38
N SER A 175 5.12 -4.36 9.13
CA SER A 175 6.23 -3.51 8.67
C SER A 175 6.34 -2.17 9.41
N GLY A 176 5.35 -1.77 10.20
CA GLY A 176 5.44 -0.65 11.17
C GLY A 176 6.56 -0.82 12.19
N VAL A 177 7.04 -2.06 12.45
CA VAL A 177 8.18 -2.36 13.32
C VAL A 177 9.46 -1.61 12.90
N LEU A 178 9.56 -1.21 11.63
CA LEU A 178 10.68 -0.44 11.09
C LEU A 178 10.85 0.94 11.72
N LEU A 179 9.80 1.50 12.34
CA LEU A 179 9.93 2.73 13.12
C LEU A 179 10.90 2.56 14.29
N ALA A 180 10.97 1.38 14.91
CA ALA A 180 11.82 1.15 16.06
C ALA A 180 13.32 1.33 15.73
N PRO A 181 13.93 0.60 14.79
CA PRO A 181 15.33 0.79 14.44
C PRO A 181 15.60 2.19 13.84
N LEU A 182 14.66 2.78 13.10
CA LEU A 182 14.80 4.13 12.58
C LEU A 182 14.86 5.17 13.71
N PHE A 183 13.99 5.07 14.71
CA PHE A 183 13.99 6.00 15.84
C PHE A 183 15.23 5.86 16.71
N LEU A 184 15.71 4.63 16.91
CA LEU A 184 16.99 4.39 17.57
C LEU A 184 18.14 5.02 16.80
N LEU A 185 18.22 4.82 15.49
CA LEU A 185 19.24 5.41 14.61
C LEU A 185 19.20 6.93 14.65
N PHE A 186 18.04 7.54 14.48
CA PHE A 186 17.91 8.99 14.48
C PHE A 186 18.24 9.61 15.84
N THR A 187 17.91 8.94 16.94
CA THR A 187 18.29 9.36 18.28
C THR A 187 19.81 9.26 18.47
N LEU A 188 20.41 8.16 18.02
CA LEU A 188 21.86 7.98 18.06
C LEU A 188 22.56 9.15 17.33
N ILE A 189 22.13 9.44 16.11
CA ILE A 189 22.67 10.55 15.32
C ILE A 189 22.48 11.88 16.05
N ALA A 190 21.27 12.16 16.56
CA ALA A 190 20.96 13.42 17.25
C ALA A 190 21.73 13.62 18.55
N VAL A 191 22.08 12.53 19.25
CA VAL A 191 22.77 12.61 20.54
C VAL A 191 24.29 12.62 20.38
N TRP A 192 24.83 11.80 19.45
CA TRP A 192 26.28 11.61 19.33
C TRP A 192 26.93 12.51 18.28
N PHE A 193 26.26 12.84 17.18
CA PHE A 193 26.84 13.61 16.08
C PHE A 193 26.50 15.12 16.10
N SER A 194 25.59 15.55 16.99
CA SER A 194 25.23 16.98 17.11
C SER A 194 26.02 17.77 18.16
N SER A 195 27.01 17.17 18.81
CA SER A 195 27.82 17.85 19.84
C SER A 195 29.26 18.06 19.37
N ASP A 196 29.65 19.32 19.24
CA ASP A 196 31.01 19.80 18.88
C ASP A 196 32.10 19.53 19.92
N THR A 197 31.84 18.76 20.98
CA THR A 197 32.71 18.57 22.13
C THR A 197 33.14 17.14 22.34
N LEU A 198 34.13 16.68 21.56
CA LEU A 198 34.92 15.49 21.88
C LEU A 198 36.36 15.85 22.37
N ARG A 199 36.54 16.97 23.02
CA ARG A 199 37.83 17.36 23.59
C ARG A 199 37.67 17.88 25.01
N ASP A 200 37.42 17.00 25.99
CA ASP A 200 38.00 17.18 27.32
C ASP A 200 37.69 16.06 28.33
N VAL A 201 38.45 16.03 29.37
CA VAL A 201 38.82 15.08 30.44
C VAL A 201 37.67 14.48 31.30
N ARG A 202 36.39 14.67 30.98
CA ARG A 202 35.24 14.09 31.70
C ARG A 202 34.46 13.05 30.89
N TYR A 203 35.18 12.17 30.21
CA TYR A 203 34.58 11.21 29.26
C TYR A 203 33.36 10.45 29.85
N TRP A 204 33.47 9.86 31.05
CA TRP A 204 32.37 9.08 31.65
C TRP A 204 31.15 9.94 32.04
N SER A 205 31.33 11.19 32.47
CA SER A 205 30.21 12.06 32.81
C SER A 205 29.44 12.49 31.53
N GLU A 206 30.14 12.72 30.44
CA GLU A 206 29.52 13.05 29.14
C GLU A 206 28.82 11.84 28.51
N VAL A 207 29.41 10.66 28.56
CA VAL A 207 28.76 9.41 28.13
C VAL A 207 27.47 9.19 28.91
N ARG A 208 27.49 9.32 30.25
CA ARG A 208 26.30 9.18 31.09
C ARG A 208 25.20 10.21 30.69
N LYS A 209 25.54 11.48 30.48
CA LYS A 209 24.58 12.50 30.03
C LYS A 209 23.97 12.14 28.67
N LYS A 210 24.78 11.69 27.71
CA LYS A 210 24.32 11.26 26.39
C LYS A 210 23.39 10.04 26.50
N LEU A 211 23.71 9.05 27.32
CA LEU A 211 22.85 7.89 27.57
C LEU A 211 21.52 8.32 28.21
N LEU A 212 21.54 9.15 29.25
CA LEU A 212 20.32 9.67 29.87
C LEU A 212 19.45 10.44 28.87
N LYS A 213 20.06 11.26 28.02
CA LYS A 213 19.35 11.98 26.94
C LYS A 213 18.76 11.00 25.93
N PHE A 214 19.52 9.99 25.50
CA PHE A 214 19.06 8.95 24.57
C PHE A 214 17.83 8.22 25.12
N PHE A 215 17.94 7.65 26.32
CA PHE A 215 16.81 6.93 26.93
C PHE A 215 15.63 7.85 27.24
N GLY A 216 15.88 9.09 27.68
CA GLY A 216 14.83 10.08 27.91
C GLY A 216 14.08 10.51 26.63
N LEU A 217 14.66 10.30 25.44
CA LEU A 217 13.99 10.54 24.16
C LEU A 217 13.22 9.31 23.70
N VAL A 218 13.80 8.12 23.85
CA VAL A 218 13.28 6.87 23.26
C VAL A 218 12.25 6.18 24.16
N LEU A 219 12.54 6.01 25.47
CA LEU A 219 11.67 5.22 26.36
C LEU A 219 10.22 5.69 26.41
N PRO A 220 9.90 7.01 26.52
CA PRO A 220 8.51 7.43 26.54
C PRO A 220 7.77 7.12 25.24
N VAL A 221 8.46 7.18 24.08
CA VAL A 221 7.87 6.89 22.77
C VAL A 221 7.52 5.40 22.68
N PHE A 222 8.45 4.52 23.06
CA PHE A 222 8.25 3.08 23.00
C PHE A 222 7.23 2.60 24.04
N ALA A 223 7.24 3.17 25.26
CA ALA A 223 6.26 2.82 26.29
C ALA A 223 4.83 3.20 25.85
N VAL A 224 4.63 4.41 25.34
CA VAL A 224 3.32 4.83 24.82
C VAL A 224 2.96 4.00 23.59
N GLY A 225 3.89 3.74 22.67
CA GLY A 225 3.66 2.90 21.49
C GLY A 225 3.21 1.50 21.84
N PHE A 226 3.86 0.89 22.83
CA PHE A 226 3.47 -0.42 23.36
C PHE A 226 2.07 -0.40 23.98
N LEU A 227 1.75 0.61 24.81
CA LEU A 227 0.42 0.73 25.42
C LEU A 227 -0.69 0.87 24.37
N VAL A 228 -0.47 1.69 23.32
CA VAL A 228 -1.43 1.82 22.22
C VAL A 228 -1.56 0.50 21.45
N LEU A 229 -0.45 -0.16 21.14
CA LEU A 229 -0.48 -1.45 20.47
C LEU A 229 -1.24 -2.50 21.29
N TRP A 230 -0.97 -2.57 22.59
CA TRP A 230 -1.64 -3.49 23.51
C TRP A 230 -3.16 -3.23 23.59
N THR A 231 -3.58 -1.94 23.54
CA THR A 231 -4.99 -1.55 23.45
C THR A 231 -5.62 -2.01 22.13
N ILE A 232 -4.92 -1.85 21.00
CA ILE A 232 -5.38 -2.28 19.67
C ILE A 232 -5.65 -3.79 19.63
N TYR A 233 -4.87 -4.56 20.37
CA TYR A 233 -5.03 -6.02 20.51
C TYR A 233 -5.94 -6.42 21.67
N PHE A 234 -6.76 -5.51 22.21
CA PHE A 234 -7.74 -5.75 23.27
C PHE A 234 -7.13 -6.28 24.57
N PHE A 235 -5.93 -5.81 24.93
CA PHE A 235 -5.23 -6.14 26.18
C PHE A 235 -4.94 -7.64 26.37
N PRO A 236 -4.31 -8.32 25.43
CA PRO A 236 -4.02 -9.75 25.56
C PRO A 236 -3.13 -10.02 26.77
N ALA A 237 -3.42 -11.14 27.48
CA ALA A 237 -2.61 -11.56 28.62
C ALA A 237 -1.25 -12.09 28.20
N ASP A 238 -1.18 -12.74 27.05
CA ASP A 238 0.07 -13.21 26.46
C ASP A 238 0.75 -12.06 25.69
N LEU A 239 1.97 -11.72 26.09
CA LEU A 239 2.77 -10.67 25.48
C LEU A 239 3.45 -11.11 24.16
N SER A 240 3.37 -12.40 23.81
CA SER A 240 3.87 -12.88 22.51
C SER A 240 2.98 -12.52 21.32
N PHE A 241 1.75 -12.03 21.57
CA PHE A 241 0.73 -11.75 20.54
C PHE A 241 1.24 -11.08 19.24
N TYR A 242 2.09 -10.09 19.39
CA TYR A 242 2.63 -9.36 18.24
C TYR A 242 3.77 -10.12 17.55
N SER A 243 4.65 -10.73 18.34
CA SER A 243 5.77 -11.52 17.81
C SER A 243 5.29 -12.76 17.05
N ASP A 244 4.21 -13.39 17.49
CA ASP A 244 3.64 -14.57 16.84
C ASP A 244 2.97 -14.21 15.52
N GLY A 245 2.25 -13.08 15.47
CA GLY A 245 1.75 -12.52 14.23
C GLY A 245 2.87 -12.18 13.24
N LEU A 246 3.93 -11.54 13.72
CA LEU A 246 5.11 -11.20 12.92
C LEU A 246 5.80 -12.46 12.35
N ARG A 247 5.97 -13.51 13.18
CA ARG A 247 6.51 -14.80 12.72
C ARG A 247 5.63 -15.47 11.68
N SER A 248 4.30 -15.39 11.86
CA SER A 248 3.34 -15.93 10.90
C SER A 248 3.47 -15.27 9.53
N VAL A 249 3.51 -13.92 9.48
CA VAL A 249 3.76 -13.18 8.23
C VAL A 249 5.10 -13.54 7.62
N TYR A 250 6.15 -13.58 8.44
CA TYR A 250 7.48 -13.92 7.95
C TYR A 250 7.54 -15.33 7.34
N ALA A 251 6.83 -16.29 7.94
CA ALA A 251 6.74 -17.64 7.40
C ALA A 251 5.95 -17.69 6.06
N GLU A 252 4.92 -16.86 5.92
CA GLU A 252 4.18 -16.71 4.67
C GLU A 252 5.04 -16.00 3.59
N ASP A 253 5.75 -14.92 3.97
CA ASP A 253 6.59 -14.12 3.07
C ASP A 253 7.84 -14.83 2.56
N ILE A 254 8.34 -15.83 3.29
CA ILE A 254 9.51 -16.63 2.89
C ILE A 254 9.09 -17.79 1.98
N ASN A 255 7.82 -17.96 1.58
CA ASN A 255 7.49 -19.03 0.66
C ASN A 255 8.22 -18.85 -0.68
N PRO A 256 9.39 -19.52 -0.89
CA PRO A 256 10.21 -19.31 -2.07
C PRO A 256 9.55 -19.89 -3.33
N ASN A 257 8.40 -20.55 -3.18
CA ASN A 257 7.70 -21.20 -4.27
C ASN A 257 6.60 -20.33 -4.89
N TYR A 258 6.30 -19.16 -4.30
CA TYR A 258 5.30 -18.26 -4.89
C TYR A 258 5.84 -17.67 -6.19
N PRO A 259 5.17 -17.90 -7.33
CA PRO A 259 5.60 -17.37 -8.62
C PRO A 259 5.25 -15.88 -8.71
N VAL A 260 6.27 -15.06 -8.83
CA VAL A 260 6.15 -13.61 -9.06
C VAL A 260 6.32 -13.33 -10.55
N TYR A 261 5.57 -12.36 -11.07
CA TYR A 261 5.64 -11.93 -12.46
C TYR A 261 6.35 -10.58 -12.58
N LEU A 262 7.29 -10.49 -13.52
CA LEU A 262 7.94 -9.24 -13.91
C LEU A 262 8.43 -9.35 -15.37
N ASN A 263 8.12 -8.33 -16.20
CA ASN A 263 8.64 -8.19 -17.57
C ASN A 263 8.37 -9.40 -18.50
N GLY A 264 7.22 -10.07 -18.33
CA GLY A 264 6.87 -11.24 -19.15
C GLY A 264 7.40 -12.57 -18.63
N ASP A 265 8.16 -12.57 -17.53
CA ASP A 265 8.72 -13.78 -16.95
C ASP A 265 8.22 -14.02 -15.52
N PHE A 266 8.34 -15.28 -15.09
CA PHE A 266 7.99 -15.71 -13.75
C PHE A 266 9.22 -16.26 -13.02
N GLN A 267 9.42 -15.79 -11.79
CA GLN A 267 10.48 -16.28 -10.92
C GLN A 267 9.94 -16.61 -9.53
N LYS A 268 10.34 -17.77 -9.02
CA LYS A 268 10.10 -18.12 -7.60
C LYS A 268 10.98 -17.25 -6.72
N GLY A 269 10.41 -16.70 -5.64
CA GLY A 269 11.13 -15.82 -4.72
C GLY A 269 11.33 -14.38 -5.21
N GLY A 270 10.83 -14.03 -6.40
CA GLY A 270 10.84 -12.67 -6.92
C GLY A 270 12.21 -12.11 -7.31
N TRP A 271 12.24 -10.80 -7.55
CA TRP A 271 13.45 -10.07 -7.96
C TRP A 271 13.79 -8.98 -6.95
N TRP A 272 15.05 -8.85 -6.57
CA TRP A 272 15.50 -7.81 -5.65
C TRP A 272 15.23 -6.39 -6.15
N TYR A 273 15.19 -6.18 -7.47
CA TYR A 273 14.93 -4.88 -8.11
C TYR A 273 13.46 -4.62 -8.45
N TYR A 274 12.54 -5.55 -8.16
CA TYR A 274 11.11 -5.43 -8.47
C TYR A 274 10.51 -4.10 -8.01
N PHE A 275 10.77 -3.73 -6.77
CA PHE A 275 10.21 -2.50 -6.19
C PHE A 275 10.84 -1.24 -6.76
N LEU A 276 12.14 -1.29 -7.12
CA LEU A 276 12.81 -0.17 -7.78
C LEU A 276 12.24 0.04 -9.19
N GLU A 277 12.12 -1.01 -9.96
CA GLU A 277 11.51 -0.98 -11.30
C GLU A 277 10.05 -0.54 -11.21
N GLY A 278 9.26 -1.17 -10.33
CA GLY A 278 7.87 -0.80 -10.10
C GLY A 278 7.70 0.66 -9.70
N PHE A 279 8.57 1.20 -8.84
CA PHE A 279 8.57 2.62 -8.51
C PHE A 279 8.82 3.49 -9.76
N ILE A 280 9.79 3.15 -10.59
CA ILE A 280 10.13 3.92 -11.80
C ILE A 280 8.98 3.92 -12.80
N ILE A 281 8.36 2.76 -13.06
CA ILE A 281 7.32 2.64 -14.11
C ILE A 281 5.90 2.98 -13.62
N LYS A 282 5.64 2.95 -12.31
CA LYS A 282 4.33 3.32 -11.71
C LYS A 282 4.31 4.71 -11.07
N THR A 283 5.39 5.46 -11.17
CA THR A 283 5.45 6.85 -10.70
C THR A 283 5.45 7.79 -11.90
N PRO A 284 4.63 8.86 -11.94
CA PRO A 284 4.63 9.82 -13.04
C PRO A 284 6.04 10.40 -13.29
N ILE A 285 6.45 10.45 -14.55
CA ILE A 285 7.78 10.93 -14.94
C ILE A 285 8.08 12.33 -14.37
N PRO A 286 7.15 13.30 -14.39
CA PRO A 286 7.42 14.61 -13.77
C PRO A 286 7.76 14.52 -12.27
N PHE A 287 7.15 13.59 -11.53
CA PHE A 287 7.51 13.40 -10.11
C PHE A 287 8.93 12.84 -9.96
N LEU A 288 9.33 11.90 -10.80
CA LEU A 288 10.71 11.41 -10.81
C LEU A 288 11.70 12.55 -11.11
N ILE A 289 11.35 13.45 -12.05
CA ILE A 289 12.16 14.65 -12.36
C ILE A 289 12.22 15.59 -11.15
N PHE A 290 11.09 15.82 -10.43
CA PHE A 290 11.11 16.64 -9.22
C PHE A 290 12.03 16.05 -8.15
N LEU A 291 12.03 14.71 -7.97
CA LEU A 291 12.92 14.05 -7.02
C LEU A 291 14.39 14.18 -7.41
N LEU A 292 14.74 13.96 -8.67
CA LEU A 292 16.11 14.13 -9.17
C LEU A 292 16.55 15.59 -9.03
N TRP A 293 15.67 16.53 -9.31
CA TRP A 293 15.95 17.95 -9.12
C TRP A 293 16.21 18.31 -7.64
N ALA A 294 15.36 17.82 -6.73
CA ALA A 294 15.56 18.00 -5.29
C ALA A 294 16.89 17.38 -4.83
N LEU A 295 17.25 16.18 -5.33
CA LEU A 295 18.54 15.54 -5.04
C LEU A 295 19.74 16.37 -5.54
N ALA A 296 19.66 16.92 -6.74
CA ALA A 296 20.71 17.82 -7.27
C ALA A 296 20.90 19.07 -6.40
N LEU A 297 19.86 19.51 -5.68
CA LEU A 297 19.90 20.63 -4.77
C LEU A 297 20.25 20.27 -3.31
N LEU A 298 20.52 18.98 -3.02
CA LEU A 298 20.71 18.46 -1.65
C LEU A 298 21.72 19.28 -0.81
N LYS A 299 22.85 19.72 -1.43
CA LYS A 299 23.88 20.52 -0.76
C LYS A 299 23.45 21.98 -0.51
N LYS A 300 22.45 22.48 -1.28
CA LYS A 300 21.97 23.85 -1.19
C LYS A 300 20.83 24.04 -0.17
N HIS A 301 20.18 22.94 0.26
CA HIS A 301 19.12 23.01 1.26
C HIS A 301 19.67 23.41 2.62
N ARG A 302 19.08 24.46 3.20
CA ARG A 302 19.46 25.04 4.51
C ARG A 302 18.86 24.30 5.72
N VAL A 303 18.43 23.06 5.53
CA VAL A 303 17.93 22.20 6.61
C VAL A 303 19.08 21.43 7.26
N THR A 304 18.91 21.03 8.52
CA THR A 304 19.94 20.29 9.26
C THR A 304 20.21 18.91 8.66
N PHE A 305 21.34 18.32 9.01
CA PHE A 305 21.65 16.94 8.62
C PHE A 305 20.55 15.96 9.07
N LEU A 306 20.06 16.12 10.32
CA LEU A 306 18.98 15.29 10.86
C LEU A 306 17.69 15.40 10.03
N ASP A 307 17.31 16.60 9.55
CA ASP A 307 16.14 16.80 8.69
C ASP A 307 16.25 16.00 7.39
N LYS A 308 17.44 16.03 6.77
CA LYS A 308 17.73 15.27 5.55
C LYS A 308 17.67 13.77 5.80
N MET A 309 18.18 13.31 6.94
CA MET A 309 18.14 11.89 7.31
C MET A 309 16.70 11.35 7.40
N PHE A 310 15.79 12.07 8.05
CA PHE A 310 14.38 11.66 8.11
C PHE A 310 13.74 11.50 6.73
N LEU A 311 14.03 12.46 5.83
CA LEU A 311 13.40 12.47 4.49
C LEU A 311 14.01 11.47 3.51
N LEU A 312 15.28 11.09 3.69
CA LEU A 312 15.99 10.21 2.74
C LEU A 312 16.20 8.79 3.27
N VAL A 313 16.52 8.64 4.57
CA VAL A 313 16.77 7.30 5.13
C VAL A 313 15.48 6.53 5.33
N SER A 314 14.38 7.19 5.76
CA SER A 314 13.09 6.49 5.94
C SER A 314 12.61 5.82 4.64
N PRO A 315 12.49 6.51 3.49
CA PRO A 315 12.14 5.84 2.25
C PRO A 315 13.21 4.84 1.77
N ALA A 316 14.52 5.13 1.94
CA ALA A 316 15.58 4.22 1.53
C ALA A 316 15.52 2.88 2.27
N VAL A 317 15.25 2.89 3.59
CA VAL A 317 15.09 1.67 4.38
C VAL A 317 13.86 0.88 3.93
N LEU A 318 12.75 1.56 3.62
CA LEU A 318 11.56 0.90 3.06
C LEU A 318 11.88 0.22 1.72
N PHE A 319 12.57 0.90 0.80
CA PHE A 319 12.99 0.30 -0.47
C PHE A 319 13.93 -0.91 -0.27
N LEU A 320 14.92 -0.79 0.60
CA LEU A 320 15.86 -1.88 0.88
C LEU A 320 15.13 -3.12 1.41
N LEU A 321 14.25 -2.93 2.39
CA LEU A 321 13.58 -4.06 3.03
C LEU A 321 12.56 -4.74 2.12
N THR A 322 11.83 -3.98 1.31
CA THR A 322 10.95 -4.56 0.30
C THR A 322 11.74 -5.33 -0.77
N SER A 323 12.94 -4.87 -1.12
CA SER A 323 13.81 -5.55 -2.09
C SER A 323 14.28 -6.94 -1.65
N PHE A 324 14.25 -7.22 -0.33
CA PHE A 324 14.57 -8.54 0.23
C PHE A 324 13.32 -9.39 0.53
N SER A 325 12.10 -8.88 0.27
CA SER A 325 10.87 -9.63 0.41
C SER A 325 10.71 -10.63 -0.73
N ALA A 326 10.37 -11.87 -0.42
CA ALA A 326 10.08 -12.91 -1.42
C ALA A 326 8.75 -12.67 -2.16
N HIS A 327 7.82 -11.91 -1.54
CA HIS A 327 6.51 -11.59 -2.11
C HIS A 327 6.50 -10.24 -2.81
N ASN A 328 6.86 -10.23 -4.08
CA ASN A 328 6.74 -9.04 -4.93
C ASN A 328 5.30 -8.89 -5.46
N LEU A 329 4.34 -8.57 -4.58
CA LEU A 329 2.90 -8.52 -4.91
C LEU A 329 2.39 -7.14 -5.34
N GLY A 330 3.26 -6.14 -5.45
CA GLY A 330 2.88 -4.82 -5.94
C GLY A 330 3.60 -3.67 -5.26
N VAL A 331 3.65 -2.54 -5.94
CA VAL A 331 4.30 -1.30 -5.45
C VAL A 331 3.60 -0.69 -4.22
N ARG A 332 2.46 -1.23 -3.82
CA ARG A 332 1.73 -0.80 -2.62
C ARG A 332 2.59 -0.83 -1.35
N TYR A 333 3.55 -1.74 -1.27
CA TYR A 333 4.50 -1.79 -0.14
C TYR A 333 5.40 -0.55 -0.02
N LEU A 334 5.51 0.25 -1.10
CA LEU A 334 6.24 1.52 -1.10
C LEU A 334 5.37 2.73 -0.74
N ILE A 335 4.04 2.57 -0.52
CA ILE A 335 3.15 3.68 -0.18
C ILE A 335 3.69 4.50 1.01
N PRO A 336 4.25 3.90 2.08
CA PRO A 336 4.81 4.67 3.19
C PRO A 336 6.03 5.54 2.83
N ALA A 337 6.69 5.29 1.70
CA ALA A 337 7.83 6.10 1.24
C ALA A 337 7.38 7.40 0.52
N TYR A 338 6.27 7.37 -0.20
CA TYR A 338 5.82 8.49 -1.03
C TYR A 338 5.62 9.82 -0.28
N PRO A 339 5.05 9.86 0.95
CA PRO A 339 4.93 11.11 1.69
C PRO A 339 6.26 11.81 1.95
N PHE A 340 7.30 11.06 2.33
CA PHE A 340 8.65 11.60 2.55
C PHE A 340 9.26 12.13 1.25
N LEU A 341 9.08 11.39 0.16
CA LEU A 341 9.55 11.79 -1.17
C LEU A 341 8.82 13.05 -1.66
N ALA A 342 7.51 13.18 -1.42
CA ALA A 342 6.74 14.37 -1.77
C ALA A 342 7.19 15.59 -0.95
N ILE A 343 7.43 15.44 0.37
CA ILE A 343 7.99 16.49 1.23
C ILE A 343 9.34 16.93 0.67
N TYR A 344 10.19 15.98 0.30
CA TYR A 344 11.52 16.28 -0.24
C TYR A 344 11.45 16.97 -1.60
N ALA A 345 10.57 16.54 -2.50
CA ALA A 345 10.31 17.20 -3.79
C ALA A 345 9.85 18.66 -3.60
N GLY A 346 9.05 18.94 -2.54
CA GLY A 346 8.62 20.28 -2.17
C GLY A 346 9.76 21.28 -1.96
N SER A 347 10.94 20.78 -1.57
CA SER A 347 12.11 21.61 -1.29
C SER A 347 12.64 22.41 -2.50
N ILE A 348 12.34 21.96 -3.73
CA ILE A 348 12.79 22.65 -4.96
C ILE A 348 12.29 24.11 -5.03
N ILE A 349 11.08 24.36 -4.50
CA ILE A 349 10.45 25.68 -4.53
C ILE A 349 11.31 26.75 -3.85
N SER A 350 12.06 26.37 -2.81
CA SER A 350 12.94 27.30 -2.10
C SER A 350 14.12 27.83 -2.94
N HIS A 351 14.34 27.25 -4.13
CA HIS A 351 15.49 27.58 -5.00
C HIS A 351 15.06 28.12 -6.37
N ILE A 352 13.74 28.31 -6.57
CA ILE A 352 13.21 28.81 -7.84
C ILE A 352 13.12 30.32 -7.80
N ASN A 353 13.97 30.98 -8.61
CA ASN A 353 14.02 32.44 -8.71
C ASN A 353 14.17 32.95 -10.16
N LYS A 354 14.49 32.08 -11.12
CA LYS A 354 14.64 32.46 -12.54
C LYS A 354 13.36 32.17 -13.33
N LYS A 355 12.96 33.06 -14.24
CA LYS A 355 11.76 32.91 -15.08
C LYS A 355 11.77 31.58 -15.85
N ALA A 356 12.90 31.18 -16.44
CA ALA A 356 13.00 29.91 -17.15
C ALA A 356 12.74 28.69 -16.25
N THR A 357 13.21 28.73 -15.00
CA THR A 357 13.00 27.65 -14.01
C THR A 357 11.54 27.58 -13.58
N ILE A 358 10.85 28.73 -13.48
CA ILE A 358 9.41 28.80 -13.19
C ILE A 358 8.62 28.19 -14.35
N VAL A 359 8.93 28.57 -15.59
CA VAL A 359 8.25 28.02 -16.78
C VAL A 359 8.44 26.50 -16.84
N PHE A 360 9.66 26.01 -16.62
CA PHE A 360 9.95 24.57 -16.59
C PHE A 360 9.16 23.84 -15.50
N LEU A 361 9.11 24.39 -14.28
CA LEU A 361 8.32 23.82 -13.18
C LEU A 361 6.83 23.76 -13.53
N VAL A 362 6.27 24.82 -14.08
CA VAL A 362 4.85 24.87 -14.49
C VAL A 362 4.56 23.84 -15.56
N SER A 363 5.42 23.74 -16.59
CA SER A 363 5.26 22.72 -17.65
C SER A 363 5.27 21.30 -17.11
N LEU A 364 6.21 20.99 -16.21
CA LEU A 364 6.24 19.68 -15.55
C LEU A 364 5.00 19.44 -14.66
N SER A 365 4.52 20.50 -13.97
CA SER A 365 3.32 20.39 -13.15
C SER A 365 2.06 20.14 -13.96
N VAL A 366 1.94 20.78 -15.13
CA VAL A 366 0.85 20.51 -16.08
C VAL A 366 0.88 19.08 -16.59
N TRP A 367 2.06 18.60 -17.01
CA TRP A 367 2.23 17.20 -17.41
C TRP A 367 1.88 16.25 -16.27
N TYR A 368 2.33 16.55 -15.04
CA TYR A 368 2.04 15.74 -13.85
C TYR A 368 0.53 15.60 -13.60
N VAL A 369 -0.20 16.72 -13.60
CA VAL A 369 -1.66 16.73 -13.45
C VAL A 369 -2.32 15.94 -14.58
N PHE A 370 -1.88 16.15 -15.83
CA PHE A 370 -2.41 15.41 -16.97
C PHE A 370 -2.24 13.90 -16.83
N SER A 371 -1.04 13.42 -16.45
CA SER A 371 -0.80 11.99 -16.21
C SER A 371 -1.69 11.42 -15.11
N ALA A 372 -1.89 12.16 -14.02
CA ALA A 372 -2.73 11.72 -12.91
C ALA A 372 -4.23 11.71 -13.27
N VAL A 373 -4.71 12.77 -13.92
CA VAL A 373 -6.14 12.90 -14.31
C VAL A 373 -6.50 11.90 -15.40
N ASN A 374 -5.62 11.70 -16.38
CA ASN A 374 -5.84 10.71 -17.45
C ASN A 374 -5.89 9.27 -16.96
N SER A 375 -5.32 8.98 -15.78
CA SER A 375 -5.44 7.67 -15.15
C SER A 375 -6.76 7.44 -14.40
N HIS A 376 -7.59 8.49 -14.22
CA HIS A 376 -8.86 8.38 -13.53
C HIS A 376 -9.91 7.65 -14.39
N PRO A 377 -10.68 6.72 -13.77
CA PRO A 377 -10.66 6.27 -12.37
C PRO A 377 -9.70 5.11 -12.08
N ASP A 378 -8.87 4.69 -13.03
CA ASP A 378 -8.06 3.47 -13.00
C ASP A 378 -6.64 3.70 -12.41
N GLN A 379 -6.52 4.60 -11.39
CA GLN A 379 -5.23 4.95 -10.80
C GLN A 379 -4.48 3.75 -10.21
N LEU A 380 -5.18 2.71 -9.75
CA LEU A 380 -4.58 1.47 -9.28
C LEU A 380 -3.68 0.86 -10.36
N ALA A 381 -4.17 0.84 -11.61
CA ALA A 381 -3.49 0.27 -12.77
C ALA A 381 -2.67 1.32 -13.55
N TYR A 382 -2.28 2.44 -12.91
CA TYR A 382 -1.44 3.44 -13.54
C TYR A 382 -0.05 2.89 -13.86
N PHE A 383 0.41 3.13 -15.07
CA PHE A 383 1.79 3.01 -15.52
C PHE A 383 2.15 4.24 -16.34
N ASN A 384 3.40 4.67 -16.28
CA ASN A 384 3.85 5.85 -16.96
C ASN A 384 4.25 5.58 -18.42
N GLU A 385 4.68 6.63 -19.09
CA GLU A 385 4.99 6.63 -20.51
C GLU A 385 6.25 5.82 -20.87
N PHE A 386 7.14 5.50 -19.92
CA PHE A 386 8.32 4.65 -20.16
C PHE A 386 7.94 3.25 -20.66
N VAL A 387 6.79 2.75 -20.23
CA VAL A 387 6.26 1.45 -20.61
C VAL A 387 5.06 1.55 -21.57
N GLY A 388 4.82 2.74 -22.13
CA GLY A 388 3.69 3.00 -23.04
C GLY A 388 2.36 3.14 -22.34
N GLY A 389 2.35 3.53 -21.05
CA GLY A 389 1.16 3.81 -20.25
C GLY A 389 0.45 2.57 -19.69
N SER A 390 -0.67 2.81 -19.00
CA SER A 390 -1.46 1.76 -18.30
C SER A 390 -1.91 0.63 -19.22
N ALA A 391 -2.14 0.91 -20.49
CA ALA A 391 -2.56 -0.10 -21.47
C ALA A 391 -1.54 -1.23 -21.67
N ASN A 392 -0.27 -1.01 -21.38
CA ASN A 392 0.79 -1.99 -21.51
C ASN A 392 1.28 -2.54 -20.15
N GLY A 393 0.75 -2.04 -19.04
CA GLY A 393 1.20 -2.38 -17.69
C GLY A 393 1.24 -3.89 -17.40
N TYR A 394 0.28 -4.64 -17.91
CA TYR A 394 0.18 -6.10 -17.77
C TYR A 394 1.37 -6.87 -18.36
N LYS A 395 2.15 -6.26 -19.24
CA LYS A 395 3.38 -6.87 -19.79
C LYS A 395 4.54 -6.81 -18.80
N TYR A 396 4.45 -5.91 -17.82
CA TYR A 396 5.53 -5.62 -16.85
C TYR A 396 5.22 -6.15 -15.48
N MET A 397 4.01 -5.97 -14.97
CA MET A 397 3.62 -6.35 -13.62
C MET A 397 2.23 -6.97 -13.60
N ASP A 398 1.88 -7.66 -12.51
CA ASP A 398 0.62 -8.35 -12.28
C ASP A 398 0.08 -8.01 -10.89
N ASP A 399 -0.97 -8.71 -10.46
CA ASP A 399 -1.57 -8.63 -9.13
C ASP A 399 -2.10 -7.22 -8.81
N SER A 400 -1.97 -6.76 -7.59
CA SER A 400 -2.43 -5.46 -7.11
C SER A 400 -1.88 -4.24 -7.86
N ASN A 401 -1.01 -4.44 -8.85
CA ASN A 401 -0.57 -3.37 -9.74
C ASN A 401 -1.57 -3.05 -10.86
N ILE A 402 -2.48 -3.97 -11.19
CA ILE A 402 -3.40 -3.85 -12.34
C ILE A 402 -4.80 -4.29 -11.97
N ASP A 403 -4.96 -5.54 -11.58
CA ASP A 403 -6.24 -6.19 -11.30
C ASP A 403 -6.25 -6.74 -9.88
N TRP A 404 -7.17 -6.24 -9.10
CA TRP A 404 -7.42 -6.69 -7.74
C TRP A 404 -8.90 -7.06 -7.54
N GLY A 405 -9.61 -7.33 -8.64
CA GLY A 405 -11.04 -7.62 -8.66
C GLY A 405 -11.94 -6.38 -8.63
N GLN A 406 -11.42 -5.21 -8.94
CA GLN A 406 -12.12 -3.93 -8.78
C GLN A 406 -13.15 -3.64 -9.89
N ASP A 407 -13.16 -4.36 -11.02
CA ASP A 407 -13.92 -3.99 -12.22
C ASP A 407 -15.17 -4.85 -12.49
N LEU A 408 -15.65 -5.65 -11.53
CA LEU A 408 -16.82 -6.52 -11.75
C LEU A 408 -18.09 -5.75 -12.10
N LYS A 409 -18.28 -4.52 -11.56
CA LYS A 409 -19.41 -3.66 -11.95
C LYS A 409 -19.36 -3.20 -13.39
N ARG A 410 -18.16 -3.01 -13.95
CA ARG A 410 -17.97 -2.70 -15.37
C ARG A 410 -18.16 -3.96 -16.22
N LEU A 411 -17.67 -5.10 -15.74
CA LEU A 411 -17.88 -6.40 -16.37
C LEU A 411 -19.38 -6.72 -16.45
N LYS A 412 -20.18 -6.45 -15.42
CA LYS A 412 -21.63 -6.59 -15.44
C LYS A 412 -22.27 -5.81 -16.59
N LYS A 413 -21.92 -4.54 -16.77
CA LYS A 413 -22.43 -3.74 -17.88
C LYS A 413 -22.08 -4.34 -19.25
N PHE A 414 -20.90 -4.92 -19.38
CA PHE A 414 -20.47 -5.58 -20.60
C PHE A 414 -21.26 -6.87 -20.84
N THR A 415 -21.44 -7.72 -19.81
CA THR A 415 -22.19 -8.97 -19.95
C THR A 415 -23.68 -8.77 -20.18
N ASP A 416 -24.25 -7.66 -19.71
CA ASP A 416 -25.63 -7.27 -20.02
C ASP A 416 -25.81 -6.89 -21.50
N ALA A 417 -24.81 -6.21 -22.06
CA ALA A 417 -24.80 -5.86 -23.49
C ALA A 417 -24.42 -7.04 -24.38
N ASN A 418 -23.77 -8.07 -23.83
CA ASN A 418 -23.30 -9.26 -24.53
C ASN A 418 -23.70 -10.54 -23.73
N PRO A 419 -24.98 -10.95 -23.80
CA PRO A 419 -25.49 -12.06 -22.96
C PRO A 419 -24.77 -13.40 -23.15
N ASP A 420 -24.25 -13.66 -24.35
CA ASP A 420 -23.51 -14.89 -24.67
C ASP A 420 -22.02 -14.83 -24.36
N ALA A 421 -21.54 -13.69 -23.83
CA ALA A 421 -20.14 -13.54 -23.48
C ALA A 421 -19.76 -14.45 -22.30
N LYS A 422 -18.65 -15.15 -22.47
CA LYS A 422 -18.03 -15.99 -21.45
C LYS A 422 -17.02 -15.17 -20.64
N VAL A 423 -16.86 -15.52 -19.38
CA VAL A 423 -15.94 -14.82 -18.44
C VAL A 423 -14.85 -15.78 -18.03
N VAL A 424 -13.62 -15.28 -17.91
CA VAL A 424 -12.49 -15.99 -17.32
C VAL A 424 -11.96 -15.15 -16.15
N TYR A 425 -12.32 -15.56 -14.93
CA TYR A 425 -12.07 -14.83 -13.71
C TYR A 425 -11.51 -15.75 -12.62
N VAL A 426 -10.33 -15.44 -12.10
CA VAL A 426 -9.53 -16.36 -11.26
C VAL A 426 -9.36 -15.92 -9.79
N TRP A 427 -9.88 -14.78 -9.40
CA TRP A 427 -9.75 -14.31 -8.02
C TRP A 427 -10.56 -15.16 -7.03
N ARG A 428 -10.06 -15.29 -5.78
CA ARG A 428 -10.68 -16.13 -4.74
C ARG A 428 -12.11 -15.72 -4.35
N GLN A 429 -12.50 -14.49 -4.59
CA GLN A 429 -13.92 -14.06 -4.46
C GLN A 429 -14.83 -14.72 -5.51
N GLY A 430 -14.29 -15.14 -6.63
CA GLY A 430 -14.83 -16.07 -7.61
C GLY A 430 -16.33 -15.95 -7.86
N ASP A 431 -16.99 -17.09 -7.86
CA ASP A 431 -18.39 -17.22 -8.24
C ASP A 431 -19.36 -16.44 -7.36
N ARG A 432 -19.11 -16.30 -6.06
CA ARG A 432 -19.98 -15.51 -5.16
C ARG A 432 -19.99 -14.02 -5.51
N ALA A 433 -18.83 -13.48 -5.90
CA ALA A 433 -18.77 -12.10 -6.34
C ALA A 433 -19.48 -11.91 -7.69
N LEU A 434 -19.34 -12.86 -8.62
CA LEU A 434 -20.01 -12.83 -9.90
C LEU A 434 -21.54 -12.87 -9.71
N ASP A 435 -22.05 -13.76 -8.85
CA ASP A 435 -23.47 -13.87 -8.53
C ASP A 435 -23.98 -12.60 -7.84
N TYR A 436 -23.25 -12.06 -6.85
CA TYR A 436 -23.61 -10.85 -6.13
C TYR A 436 -23.74 -9.64 -7.06
N TYR A 437 -22.83 -9.48 -8.02
CA TYR A 437 -22.90 -8.41 -9.02
C TYR A 437 -23.85 -8.72 -10.18
N GLY A 438 -24.55 -9.87 -10.18
CA GLY A 438 -25.53 -10.26 -11.20
C GLY A 438 -24.92 -10.62 -12.55
N ILE A 439 -23.65 -11.04 -12.57
CA ILE A 439 -22.99 -11.54 -13.79
C ILE A 439 -23.41 -12.99 -14.05
N GLY A 440 -23.58 -13.78 -12.99
CA GLY A 440 -23.83 -15.21 -13.02
C GLY A 440 -22.54 -16.03 -13.04
N LYS A 441 -22.40 -16.92 -12.06
CA LYS A 441 -21.22 -17.81 -11.95
C LYS A 441 -21.08 -18.76 -13.13
N GLU A 442 -22.19 -19.14 -13.75
CA GLU A 442 -22.25 -20.02 -14.93
C GLU A 442 -21.54 -19.44 -16.15
N LYS A 443 -21.32 -18.11 -16.18
CA LYS A 443 -20.51 -17.45 -17.22
C LYS A 443 -19.01 -17.64 -17.01
N ASN A 444 -18.58 -17.96 -15.79
CA ASN A 444 -17.16 -18.18 -15.48
C ASN A 444 -16.75 -19.58 -15.94
N ILE A 445 -15.93 -19.64 -16.97
CA ILE A 445 -15.55 -20.89 -17.61
C ILE A 445 -14.16 -21.41 -17.17
N ILE A 446 -13.57 -20.82 -16.13
CA ILE A 446 -12.21 -21.16 -15.69
C ILE A 446 -12.07 -22.64 -15.29
N ASP A 447 -13.11 -23.17 -14.64
CA ASP A 447 -13.13 -24.53 -14.11
C ASP A 447 -13.79 -25.56 -15.05
N LEU A 448 -14.15 -25.15 -16.28
CA LEU A 448 -14.68 -26.08 -17.23
C LEU A 448 -13.64 -27.15 -17.60
N LYS A 449 -14.06 -28.43 -17.57
CA LYS A 449 -13.21 -29.55 -17.97
C LYS A 449 -12.91 -29.58 -19.48
N GLU A 450 -13.56 -28.71 -20.25
CA GLU A 450 -13.35 -28.57 -21.69
C GLU A 450 -12.19 -27.62 -21.97
N ASN A 451 -11.34 -28.00 -22.91
CA ASN A 451 -10.21 -27.18 -23.37
C ASN A 451 -10.74 -26.03 -24.24
N TRP A 452 -11.48 -25.07 -23.63
CA TRP A 452 -12.08 -23.93 -24.33
C TRP A 452 -11.05 -23.05 -25.05
N TRP A 453 -9.81 -23.04 -24.55
CA TRP A 453 -8.68 -22.32 -25.14
C TRP A 453 -8.13 -22.94 -26.42
N ALA A 454 -8.32 -24.24 -26.63
CA ALA A 454 -7.83 -24.94 -27.81
C ALA A 454 -8.62 -24.60 -29.08
N ASN A 455 -9.91 -24.31 -28.95
CA ASN A 455 -10.78 -23.88 -30.06
C ASN A 455 -11.82 -22.86 -29.57
N PRO A 456 -11.38 -21.64 -29.23
CA PRO A 456 -12.28 -20.63 -28.69
C PRO A 456 -13.32 -20.20 -29.74
N ARG A 457 -14.56 -19.96 -29.31
CA ARG A 457 -15.65 -19.43 -30.15
C ARG A 457 -16.51 -18.45 -29.39
N GLY A 458 -16.85 -17.33 -30.03
CA GLY A 458 -17.67 -16.28 -29.46
C GLY A 458 -16.85 -15.23 -28.70
N THR A 459 -17.49 -14.56 -27.76
CA THR A 459 -16.89 -13.41 -27.03
C THR A 459 -16.46 -13.84 -25.64
N TYR A 460 -15.25 -13.42 -25.26
CA TYR A 460 -14.65 -13.74 -23.96
C TYR A 460 -14.19 -12.43 -23.27
N ALA A 461 -14.53 -12.30 -21.99
CA ALA A 461 -13.93 -11.32 -21.09
C ALA A 461 -12.94 -12.01 -20.17
N VAL A 462 -11.65 -11.81 -20.40
CA VAL A 462 -10.56 -12.52 -19.73
C VAL A 462 -9.86 -11.56 -18.76
N SER A 463 -9.79 -11.93 -17.46
CA SER A 463 -9.10 -11.09 -16.48
C SER A 463 -7.61 -10.96 -16.81
N SER A 464 -7.04 -9.78 -16.60
CA SER A 464 -5.61 -9.53 -16.85
C SER A 464 -4.72 -10.43 -16.00
N HIS A 465 -5.15 -10.72 -14.78
CA HIS A 465 -4.45 -11.64 -13.88
C HIS A 465 -4.37 -13.06 -14.46
N PHE A 466 -5.49 -13.59 -15.01
CA PHE A 466 -5.46 -14.88 -15.71
C PHE A 466 -4.56 -14.82 -16.95
N LEU A 467 -4.73 -13.78 -17.78
CA LEU A 467 -3.99 -13.64 -19.03
C LEU A 467 -2.47 -13.66 -18.82
N VAL A 468 -2.00 -12.95 -17.82
CA VAL A 468 -0.58 -12.91 -17.44
C VAL A 468 -0.12 -14.29 -16.95
N ARG A 469 -0.91 -14.97 -16.13
CA ARG A 469 -0.56 -16.26 -15.55
C ARG A 469 -0.78 -17.46 -16.48
N ALA A 470 -1.48 -17.26 -17.58
CA ALA A 470 -1.68 -18.29 -18.61
C ALA A 470 -0.35 -18.89 -19.13
N LYS A 471 0.69 -18.07 -19.18
CA LYS A 471 2.05 -18.53 -19.55
C LYS A 471 2.59 -19.59 -18.57
N ILE A 472 2.42 -19.39 -17.24
CA ILE A 472 2.81 -20.42 -16.25
C ILE A 472 1.97 -21.67 -16.41
N MET A 473 0.67 -21.50 -16.59
CA MET A 473 -0.26 -22.61 -16.75
C MET A 473 0.08 -23.39 -18.02
N SER A 474 0.36 -22.70 -19.12
CA SER A 474 0.83 -23.28 -20.38
C SER A 474 2.06 -24.20 -20.17
N GLN A 475 3.05 -23.71 -19.44
CA GLN A 475 4.25 -24.48 -19.12
C GLN A 475 3.97 -25.65 -18.18
N ALA A 476 3.15 -25.43 -17.13
CA ALA A 476 2.83 -26.45 -16.13
C ALA A 476 2.02 -27.62 -16.71
N TYR A 477 1.10 -27.33 -17.63
CA TYR A 477 0.24 -28.33 -18.28
C TYR A 477 0.77 -28.81 -19.62
N ASN A 478 1.91 -28.30 -20.09
CA ASN A 478 2.46 -28.55 -21.43
C ASN A 478 1.43 -28.27 -22.55
N GLU A 479 0.66 -27.18 -22.38
CA GLU A 479 -0.43 -26.77 -23.27
C GLU A 479 -0.16 -25.35 -23.82
N PRO A 480 0.55 -25.23 -24.97
CA PRO A 480 0.94 -23.90 -25.51
C PRO A 480 -0.22 -22.96 -25.82
N SER A 481 -1.41 -23.52 -26.10
CA SER A 481 -2.60 -22.71 -26.40
C SER A 481 -3.13 -21.87 -25.23
N LEU A 482 -2.66 -22.15 -24.01
CA LEU A 482 -2.97 -21.30 -22.83
C LEU A 482 -2.25 -19.97 -22.85
N ASP A 483 -1.17 -19.80 -23.62
CA ASP A 483 -0.45 -18.52 -23.72
C ASP A 483 -1.13 -17.54 -24.70
N TRP A 484 -2.20 -16.95 -24.23
CA TRP A 484 -3.02 -16.00 -24.98
C TRP A 484 -2.25 -14.73 -25.41
N LEU A 485 -1.21 -14.36 -24.68
CA LEU A 485 -0.39 -13.18 -25.00
C LEU A 485 0.34 -13.34 -26.34
N SER A 486 0.72 -14.56 -26.66
CA SER A 486 1.43 -14.86 -27.91
C SER A 486 0.51 -15.23 -29.05
N LEU A 487 -0.68 -15.77 -28.79
CA LEU A 487 -1.55 -16.35 -29.80
C LEU A 487 -2.60 -15.37 -30.37
N TYR A 488 -3.16 -14.49 -29.51
CA TYR A 488 -4.29 -13.64 -29.88
C TYR A 488 -4.13 -12.20 -29.43
N LYS A 489 -4.76 -11.28 -30.15
CA LYS A 489 -4.83 -9.87 -29.77
C LYS A 489 -6.21 -9.55 -29.23
N PRO A 490 -6.33 -8.87 -28.09
CA PRO A 490 -7.62 -8.44 -27.60
C PRO A 490 -8.24 -7.41 -28.53
N LYS A 491 -9.55 -7.46 -28.70
CA LYS A 491 -10.34 -6.51 -29.49
C LYS A 491 -10.59 -5.21 -28.69
N ASP A 492 -10.86 -5.36 -27.39
CA ASP A 492 -11.24 -4.24 -26.52
C ASP A 492 -10.86 -4.55 -25.05
N ARG A 493 -11.17 -3.65 -24.13
CA ARG A 493 -10.90 -3.78 -22.70
C ARG A 493 -12.04 -3.23 -21.85
N ILE A 494 -12.22 -3.80 -20.66
CA ILE A 494 -13.06 -3.27 -19.59
C ILE A 494 -12.16 -2.78 -18.45
N GLY A 495 -12.06 -1.45 -18.33
CA GLY A 495 -11.06 -0.84 -17.44
C GLY A 495 -9.64 -1.27 -17.83
N GLN A 496 -8.85 -1.64 -16.86
CA GLN A 496 -7.53 -2.26 -17.08
C GLN A 496 -7.51 -3.74 -16.64
N SER A 497 -8.62 -4.28 -16.11
CA SER A 497 -8.69 -5.60 -15.50
C SER A 497 -9.15 -6.70 -16.44
N PHE A 498 -9.88 -6.38 -17.52
CA PHE A 498 -10.37 -7.40 -18.45
C PHE A 498 -10.02 -7.07 -19.90
N PHE A 499 -9.65 -8.10 -20.63
CA PHE A 499 -9.39 -8.07 -22.07
C PHE A 499 -10.52 -8.80 -22.80
N ILE A 500 -11.03 -8.20 -23.87
CA ILE A 500 -12.11 -8.74 -24.68
C ILE A 500 -11.53 -9.39 -25.93
N TYR A 501 -11.89 -10.66 -26.13
CA TYR A 501 -11.53 -11.44 -27.30
C TYR A 501 -12.80 -11.85 -28.05
N GLU A 502 -12.74 -11.88 -29.37
CA GLU A 502 -13.77 -12.43 -30.26
C GLU A 502 -13.14 -13.43 -31.22
N PHE A 503 -13.78 -14.60 -31.35
CA PHE A 503 -13.36 -15.72 -32.17
C PHE A 503 -14.50 -16.22 -33.06
#